data_8ff3bd250863e514f3cba9af2fb2b27c
#
_entry.id   8ff3bd250863e514f3cba9af2fb2b27c
#
_cell.length_a   1.000
_cell.length_b   1.000
_cell.length_c   1.000
_cell.angle_alpha   90.00
_cell.angle_beta   90.00
_cell.angle_gamma   90.00
#
_symmetry.space_group_name_H-M   'P 1'
#
loop_
_entity.id
_entity.type
_entity.pdbx_description
1 polymer ?
#
loop_
_entity_poly.entity_id
_entity_poly.type
_entity_poly.pdbx_seq_one_letter_code
_entity_poly.pdbx_strand_id
1 'polypeptide(L)'
;MEEIIFHHTLPIQLRFNDVDKFGHVNNSVYFSFYDLGKTEYFSSVCPHVDWEKVGIVVAHIEANFVAQIFGDDHIAVQTAVTEIGTKSFHLAQRVINTKTNDVKCTCTSVMVLYDLEKHCSQSFTEEWIEAICGFEGKDIRRKVSDKK
;
A
#
# COMPACT_ATOMS: atom_id res chain seq x y z
N MET A 1 -5.34 -12.86 16.43
CA MET A 1 -4.91 -12.16 15.22
C MET A 1 -5.74 -10.89 15.06
N GLU A 2 -5.07 -9.77 14.94
CA GLU A 2 -5.77 -8.51 14.81
C GLU A 2 -6.26 -8.29 13.39
N GLU A 3 -7.45 -7.77 13.29
CA GLU A 3 -7.98 -7.36 12.01
C GLU A 3 -7.38 -6.02 11.61
N ILE A 4 -6.98 -5.89 10.35
CA ILE A 4 -6.42 -4.64 9.84
C ILE A 4 -7.57 -3.68 9.56
N ILE A 5 -7.45 -2.47 10.13
CA ILE A 5 -8.42 -1.41 9.87
C ILE A 5 -7.81 -0.47 8.85
N PHE A 6 -8.50 -0.28 7.74
CA PHE A 6 -8.00 0.58 6.66
C PHE A 6 -8.61 1.96 6.79
N HIS A 7 -7.76 2.95 7.03
CA HIS A 7 -8.18 4.36 7.13
C HIS A 7 -8.03 5.10 5.81
N HIS A 8 -7.45 4.45 4.80
CA HIS A 8 -7.19 5.08 3.51
C HIS A 8 -7.87 4.27 2.41
N THR A 9 -8.67 4.95 1.59
CA THR A 9 -9.39 4.32 0.49
C THR A 9 -9.26 5.23 -0.73
N LEU A 10 -8.80 4.66 -1.83
CA LEU A 10 -8.67 5.40 -3.10
C LEU A 10 -9.55 4.73 -4.14
N PRO A 11 -10.61 5.40 -4.61
CA PRO A 11 -11.41 4.85 -5.71
C PRO A 11 -10.56 4.75 -6.97
N ILE A 12 -10.75 3.67 -7.71
CA ILE A 12 -10.01 3.41 -8.94
C ILE A 12 -11.00 3.41 -10.10
N GLN A 13 -10.66 4.16 -11.15
CA GLN A 13 -11.42 4.13 -12.37
C GLN A 13 -10.82 3.06 -13.28
N LEU A 14 -11.62 2.05 -13.64
CA LEU A 14 -11.17 1.02 -14.55
C LEU A 14 -11.11 1.59 -15.97
N ARG A 15 -10.08 1.21 -16.71
CA ARG A 15 -9.88 1.64 -18.08
C ARG A 15 -10.15 0.47 -19.01
N PHE A 16 -10.44 0.80 -20.26
CA PHE A 16 -10.72 -0.22 -21.27
C PHE A 16 -9.59 -1.25 -21.35
N ASN A 17 -8.35 -0.79 -21.29
CA ASN A 17 -7.18 -1.68 -21.43
C ASN A 17 -6.89 -2.48 -20.16
N ASP A 18 -7.58 -2.22 -19.06
CA ASP A 18 -7.37 -3.00 -17.84
C ASP A 18 -8.02 -4.37 -17.92
N VAL A 19 -8.95 -4.55 -18.85
CA VAL A 19 -9.76 -5.77 -18.97
C VAL A 19 -9.22 -6.60 -20.12
N ASP A 20 -9.07 -7.91 -19.87
CA ASP A 20 -8.60 -8.83 -20.90
C ASP A 20 -9.79 -9.34 -21.72
N LYS A 21 -9.48 -10.26 -22.67
CA LYS A 21 -10.52 -10.73 -23.59
C LYS A 21 -11.60 -11.57 -22.90
N PHE A 22 -11.37 -11.99 -21.67
CA PHE A 22 -12.36 -12.75 -20.88
C PHE A 22 -13.30 -11.84 -20.09
N GLY A 23 -13.11 -10.53 -20.16
CA GLY A 23 -13.94 -9.58 -19.42
C GLY A 23 -13.50 -9.34 -18.00
N HIS A 24 -12.33 -9.85 -17.61
CA HIS A 24 -11.80 -9.71 -16.26
C HIS A 24 -10.61 -8.77 -16.26
N VAL A 25 -10.40 -8.08 -15.15
CA VAL A 25 -9.21 -7.25 -14.99
C VAL A 25 -7.98 -8.17 -14.98
N ASN A 26 -7.00 -7.81 -15.81
CA ASN A 26 -5.77 -8.58 -15.93
C ASN A 26 -5.02 -8.55 -14.60
N ASN A 27 -4.48 -9.71 -14.20
CA ASN A 27 -3.78 -9.83 -12.92
C ASN A 27 -2.66 -8.81 -12.75
N SER A 28 -1.92 -8.52 -13.82
CA SER A 28 -0.81 -7.58 -13.75
C SER A 28 -1.27 -6.16 -13.44
N VAL A 29 -2.49 -5.81 -13.80
CA VAL A 29 -3.03 -4.47 -13.59
C VAL A 29 -3.28 -4.19 -12.12
N TYR A 30 -3.52 -5.22 -11.32
CA TYR A 30 -3.73 -5.06 -9.88
C TYR A 30 -2.54 -4.36 -9.22
N PHE A 31 -1.33 -4.64 -9.67
CA PHE A 31 -0.14 -4.02 -9.07
C PHE A 31 -0.07 -2.53 -9.38
N SER A 32 -0.63 -2.10 -10.51
CA SER A 32 -0.77 -0.67 -10.79
C SER A 32 -1.75 -0.02 -9.84
N PHE A 33 -2.84 -0.71 -9.50
CA PHE A 33 -3.80 -0.20 -8.51
C PHE A 33 -3.13 -0.04 -7.15
N TYR A 34 -2.32 -1.01 -6.76
CA TYR A 34 -1.62 -0.95 -5.48
C TYR A 34 -0.60 0.18 -5.46
N ASP A 35 0.08 0.42 -6.58
CA ASP A 35 1.00 1.55 -6.68
C ASP A 35 0.27 2.88 -6.52
N LEU A 36 -0.89 3.01 -7.14
CA LEU A 36 -1.69 4.24 -7.01
C LEU A 36 -2.11 4.46 -5.57
N GLY A 37 -2.58 3.39 -4.90
CA GLY A 37 -2.99 3.49 -3.51
C GLY A 37 -1.83 3.86 -2.60
N LYS A 38 -0.68 3.24 -2.82
CA LYS A 38 0.51 3.53 -2.03
C LYS A 38 0.95 4.98 -2.22
N THR A 39 0.99 5.43 -3.46
CA THR A 39 1.42 6.78 -3.78
C THR A 39 0.52 7.82 -3.13
N GLU A 40 -0.78 7.63 -3.24
CA GLU A 40 -1.74 8.55 -2.67
C GLU A 40 -1.70 8.52 -1.14
N TYR A 41 -1.50 7.33 -0.57
CA TYR A 41 -1.35 7.19 0.88
C TYR A 41 -0.21 8.06 1.39
N PHE A 42 0.98 7.88 0.82
CA PHE A 42 2.16 8.58 1.34
C PHE A 42 2.16 10.06 1.00
N SER A 43 1.59 10.46 -0.13
CA SER A 43 1.53 11.89 -0.42
C SER A 43 0.57 12.62 0.51
N SER A 44 -0.49 11.96 0.97
CA SER A 44 -1.44 12.61 1.87
C SER A 44 -1.04 12.48 3.34
N VAL A 45 -0.46 11.34 3.74
CA VAL A 45 -0.07 11.11 5.14
C VAL A 45 1.25 11.78 5.47
N CYS A 46 2.17 11.84 4.50
CA CYS A 46 3.51 12.39 4.70
C CYS A 46 3.78 13.53 3.73
N PRO A 47 3.04 14.64 3.85
CA PRO A 47 3.22 15.76 2.90
C PRO A 47 4.53 16.50 3.09
N HIS A 48 5.23 16.27 4.19
CA HIS A 48 6.51 16.92 4.47
C HIS A 48 7.67 16.32 3.68
N VAL A 49 7.46 15.18 3.02
CA VAL A 49 8.54 14.45 2.37
C VAL A 49 8.78 15.01 0.97
N ASP A 50 10.06 15.18 0.63
CA ASP A 50 10.46 15.58 -0.71
C ASP A 50 10.64 14.30 -1.55
N TRP A 51 9.63 13.97 -2.33
CA TRP A 51 9.62 12.73 -3.10
C TRP A 51 10.58 12.76 -4.29
N GLU A 52 11.26 13.88 -4.53
CA GLU A 52 12.34 13.90 -5.50
C GLU A 52 13.63 13.34 -4.92
N LYS A 53 13.73 13.31 -3.59
CA LYS A 53 14.94 12.85 -2.91
C LYS A 53 14.75 11.50 -2.24
N VAL A 54 13.53 11.10 -1.99
CA VAL A 54 13.21 9.87 -1.27
C VAL A 54 12.31 9.01 -2.13
N GLY A 55 12.64 7.73 -2.22
CA GLY A 55 11.82 6.77 -2.92
C GLY A 55 11.41 5.63 -2.01
N ILE A 56 10.49 4.83 -2.49
CA ILE A 56 10.06 3.62 -1.81
C ILE A 56 10.27 2.47 -2.78
N VAL A 57 11.04 1.48 -2.36
CA VAL A 57 11.41 0.34 -3.19
C VAL A 57 10.73 -0.90 -2.64
N VAL A 58 10.13 -1.70 -3.53
CA VAL A 58 9.50 -2.96 -3.14
C VAL A 58 10.58 -4.01 -2.93
N ALA A 59 10.65 -4.59 -1.74
CA ALA A 59 11.56 -5.69 -1.45
C ALA A 59 10.86 -7.03 -1.59
N HIS A 60 9.56 -7.08 -1.26
CA HIS A 60 8.78 -8.30 -1.35
C HIS A 60 7.31 -7.94 -1.49
N ILE A 61 6.59 -8.67 -2.33
CA ILE A 61 5.16 -8.44 -2.48
C ILE A 61 4.49 -9.77 -2.78
N GLU A 62 3.34 -9.99 -2.15
CA GLU A 62 2.53 -11.15 -2.47
C GLU A 62 1.07 -10.76 -2.47
N ALA A 63 0.32 -11.35 -3.39
CA ALA A 63 -1.08 -11.01 -3.58
C ALA A 63 -1.89 -12.29 -3.69
N ASN A 64 -3.13 -12.23 -3.21
CA ASN A 64 -4.09 -13.32 -3.35
C ASN A 64 -5.27 -12.78 -4.13
N PHE A 65 -5.55 -13.38 -5.27
CA PHE A 65 -6.66 -12.98 -6.14
C PHE A 65 -7.90 -13.75 -5.69
N VAL A 66 -8.65 -13.12 -4.79
CA VAL A 66 -9.76 -13.77 -4.10
C VAL A 66 -10.96 -13.94 -5.01
N ALA A 67 -11.26 -12.92 -5.81
CA ALA A 67 -12.38 -12.93 -6.73
C ALA A 67 -12.03 -12.06 -7.93
N GLN A 68 -12.70 -12.32 -9.04
CA GLN A 68 -12.41 -11.58 -10.27
C GLN A 68 -13.06 -10.22 -10.25
N ILE A 69 -12.40 -9.25 -10.90
CA ILE A 69 -12.94 -7.92 -11.10
C ILE A 69 -13.39 -7.83 -12.55
N PHE A 70 -14.65 -7.44 -12.75
CA PHE A 70 -15.21 -7.27 -14.09
C PHE A 70 -15.13 -5.82 -14.50
N GLY A 71 -15.19 -5.57 -15.82
CA GLY A 71 -14.97 -4.24 -16.35
C GLY A 71 -15.97 -3.18 -15.90
N ASP A 72 -17.16 -3.60 -15.45
CA ASP A 72 -18.18 -2.66 -14.97
C ASP A 72 -18.25 -2.57 -13.45
N ASP A 73 -17.32 -3.24 -12.73
CA ASP A 73 -17.28 -3.13 -11.28
C ASP A 73 -16.79 -1.75 -10.85
N HIS A 74 -17.27 -1.33 -9.69
CA HIS A 74 -16.76 -0.11 -9.03
C HIS A 74 -15.83 -0.54 -7.91
N ILE A 75 -14.56 -0.17 -8.05
CA ILE A 75 -13.54 -0.68 -7.12
C ILE A 75 -12.77 0.46 -6.47
N ALA A 76 -12.13 0.12 -5.35
CA ALA A 76 -11.22 1.01 -4.65
C ALA A 76 -10.10 0.19 -4.04
N VAL A 77 -8.96 0.84 -3.83
CA VAL A 77 -7.80 0.27 -3.14
C VAL A 77 -7.75 0.84 -1.73
N GLN A 78 -7.63 -0.04 -0.77
CA GLN A 78 -7.40 0.36 0.62
C GLN A 78 -5.97 0.04 1.02
N THR A 79 -5.34 0.93 1.75
CA THR A 79 -3.93 0.85 2.08
C THR A 79 -3.73 1.14 3.57
N ALA A 80 -2.87 0.34 4.21
CA ALA A 80 -2.49 0.54 5.60
C ALA A 80 -1.04 0.15 5.78
N VAL A 81 -0.31 0.93 6.58
CA VAL A 81 1.01 0.52 7.05
C VAL A 81 0.79 -0.24 8.35
N THR A 82 1.29 -1.46 8.41
CA THR A 82 1.03 -2.34 9.54
C THR A 82 2.22 -2.45 10.50
N GLU A 83 3.42 -2.14 10.04
CA GLU A 83 4.60 -2.21 10.89
C GLU A 83 5.71 -1.34 10.29
N ILE A 84 6.42 -0.60 11.15
CA ILE A 84 7.56 0.23 10.73
C ILE A 84 8.81 -0.29 11.41
N GLY A 85 9.83 -0.65 10.61
CA GLY A 85 11.14 -1.00 11.11
C GLY A 85 12.09 0.19 11.01
N THR A 86 13.39 -0.10 10.94
CA THR A 86 14.40 0.96 10.84
C THR A 86 14.41 1.60 9.46
N LYS A 87 14.49 0.78 8.42
CA LYS A 87 14.54 1.24 7.04
C LYS A 87 13.43 0.64 6.19
N SER A 88 12.72 -0.35 6.72
CA SER A 88 11.67 -1.05 6.01
C SER A 88 10.35 -0.90 6.73
N PHE A 89 9.29 -1.17 6.01
CA PHE A 89 7.95 -1.17 6.59
C PHE A 89 7.09 -2.20 5.87
N HIS A 90 6.03 -2.62 6.56
CA HIS A 90 5.08 -3.58 6.00
C HIS A 90 3.82 -2.85 5.62
N LEU A 91 3.32 -3.17 4.44
CA LEU A 91 2.14 -2.54 3.87
C LEU A 91 1.10 -3.61 3.62
N ALA A 92 -0.14 -3.34 4.00
CA ALA A 92 -1.27 -4.18 3.65
C ALA A 92 -2.18 -3.39 2.72
N GLN A 93 -2.61 -4.03 1.65
CA GLN A 93 -3.53 -3.39 0.70
C GLN A 93 -4.57 -4.41 0.28
N ARG A 94 -5.71 -3.91 -0.18
CA ARG A 94 -6.72 -4.77 -0.76
C ARG A 94 -7.56 -3.98 -1.75
N VAL A 95 -8.12 -4.69 -2.71
CA VAL A 95 -9.05 -4.12 -3.67
C VAL A 95 -10.44 -4.60 -3.28
N ILE A 96 -11.36 -3.67 -3.15
CA ILE A 96 -12.74 -3.98 -2.79
C ILE A 96 -13.69 -3.49 -3.87
N ASN A 97 -14.85 -4.13 -3.94
CA ASN A 97 -15.98 -3.61 -4.70
C ASN A 97 -16.70 -2.63 -3.79
N THR A 98 -16.79 -1.37 -4.21
CA THR A 98 -17.33 -0.32 -3.34
C THR A 98 -18.83 -0.42 -3.13
N LYS A 99 -19.53 -1.15 -3.99
CA LYS A 99 -20.98 -1.30 -3.85
C LYS A 99 -21.37 -2.43 -2.93
N THR A 100 -20.57 -3.48 -2.89
CA THR A 100 -20.87 -4.66 -2.08
C THR A 100 -19.94 -4.85 -0.90
N ASN A 101 -18.79 -4.14 -0.90
CA ASN A 101 -17.71 -4.29 0.05
C ASN A 101 -17.02 -5.65 -0.03
N ASP A 102 -17.24 -6.39 -1.10
CA ASP A 102 -16.52 -7.65 -1.31
C ASP A 102 -15.06 -7.39 -1.55
N VAL A 103 -14.22 -8.20 -0.92
CA VAL A 103 -12.77 -8.14 -1.14
C VAL A 103 -12.45 -8.94 -2.39
N LYS A 104 -11.81 -8.28 -3.36
CA LYS A 104 -11.46 -8.92 -4.63
C LYS A 104 -10.02 -9.43 -4.63
N CYS A 105 -9.14 -8.76 -3.89
CA CYS A 105 -7.72 -9.11 -3.87
C CYS A 105 -7.14 -8.59 -2.58
N THR A 106 -6.20 -9.35 -2.00
CA THR A 106 -5.44 -8.90 -0.83
C THR A 106 -3.97 -8.90 -1.20
N CYS A 107 -3.21 -8.02 -0.55
CA CYS A 107 -1.80 -7.86 -0.87
C CYS A 107 -1.04 -7.45 0.38
N THR A 108 0.10 -8.09 0.62
CA THR A 108 1.05 -7.65 1.63
C THR A 108 2.38 -7.42 0.98
N SER A 109 3.12 -6.44 1.47
CA SER A 109 4.42 -6.13 0.89
C SER A 109 5.37 -5.64 1.96
N VAL A 110 6.66 -5.81 1.69
CA VAL A 110 7.74 -5.22 2.47
C VAL A 110 8.40 -4.19 1.58
N MET A 111 8.47 -2.98 2.07
CA MET A 111 9.01 -1.85 1.31
C MET A 111 10.17 -1.26 2.07
N VAL A 112 11.08 -0.60 1.35
CA VAL A 112 12.28 -0.01 1.91
C VAL A 112 12.35 1.44 1.48
N LEU A 113 12.64 2.34 2.43
CA LEU A 113 12.92 3.74 2.10
C LEU A 113 14.28 3.81 1.42
N TYR A 114 14.36 4.64 0.40
CA TYR A 114 15.55 4.73 -0.41
C TYR A 114 15.94 6.19 -0.59
N ASP A 115 17.21 6.49 -0.38
CA ASP A 115 17.76 7.82 -0.62
C ASP A 115 18.15 7.88 -2.10
N LEU A 116 17.42 8.68 -2.86
CA LEU A 116 17.63 8.74 -4.30
C LEU A 116 18.91 9.50 -4.66
N GLU A 117 19.42 10.34 -3.76
CA GLU A 117 20.66 11.05 -3.99
C GLU A 117 21.88 10.20 -3.69
N LYS A 118 21.82 9.44 -2.59
CA LYS A 118 22.95 8.62 -2.19
C LYS A 118 22.89 7.20 -2.72
N HIS A 119 21.77 6.83 -3.35
CA HIS A 119 21.58 5.50 -3.93
C HIS A 119 21.73 4.39 -2.90
N CYS A 120 21.10 4.56 -1.75
CA CYS A 120 21.13 3.56 -0.69
C CYS A 120 19.86 3.67 0.15
N SER A 121 19.59 2.65 0.95
CA SER A 121 18.45 2.67 1.85
C SER A 121 18.66 3.74 2.93
N GLN A 122 17.55 4.24 3.47
CA GLN A 122 17.63 5.25 4.53
C GLN A 122 16.65 4.90 5.65
N SER A 123 16.96 5.41 6.84
CA SER A 123 16.13 5.20 8.02
C SER A 123 14.95 6.15 8.03
N PHE A 124 13.87 5.71 8.68
CA PHE A 124 12.75 6.59 8.96
C PHE A 124 13.17 7.65 9.98
N THR A 125 12.71 8.89 9.76
CA THR A 125 12.85 9.94 10.76
C THR A 125 11.68 9.85 11.74
N GLU A 126 11.83 10.50 12.90
CA GLU A 126 10.73 10.57 13.86
C GLU A 126 9.49 11.22 13.24
N GLU A 127 9.70 12.21 12.39
CA GLU A 127 8.58 12.89 11.74
C GLU A 127 7.77 11.94 10.86
N TRP A 128 8.44 11.07 10.11
CA TRP A 128 7.79 10.04 9.32
C TRP A 128 6.96 9.11 10.21
N ILE A 129 7.61 8.63 11.28
CA ILE A 129 7.00 7.64 12.16
C ILE A 129 5.77 8.23 12.83
N GLU A 130 5.87 9.45 13.31
CA GLU A 130 4.74 10.11 13.98
C GLU A 130 3.59 10.34 13.02
N ALA A 131 3.89 10.73 11.78
CA ALA A 131 2.85 10.98 10.79
C ALA A 131 2.08 9.69 10.48
N ILE A 132 2.80 8.60 10.29
CA ILE A 132 2.17 7.34 9.92
C ILE A 132 1.41 6.74 11.10
N CYS A 133 2.04 6.72 12.29
CA CYS A 133 1.37 6.19 13.47
C CYS A 133 0.14 7.01 13.82
N GLY A 134 0.21 8.33 13.65
CA GLY A 134 -0.94 9.19 13.89
C GLY A 134 -2.09 8.90 12.94
N PHE A 135 -1.77 8.70 11.67
CA PHE A 135 -2.80 8.38 10.69
C PHE A 135 -3.43 7.01 10.97
N GLU A 136 -2.60 6.02 11.31
CA GLU A 136 -3.10 4.67 11.57
C GLU A 136 -3.79 4.55 12.93
N GLY A 137 -3.58 5.53 13.81
CA GLY A 137 -4.26 5.55 15.08
C GLY A 137 -3.67 4.65 16.13
N LYS A 138 -2.44 4.17 15.93
CA LYS A 138 -1.76 3.32 16.91
C LYS A 138 -0.27 3.30 16.60
N ASP A 139 0.50 2.85 17.60
CA ASP A 139 1.95 2.73 17.47
C ASP A 139 2.27 1.42 16.76
N ILE A 140 2.74 1.53 15.52
CA ILE A 140 3.05 0.35 14.70
C ILE A 140 4.56 0.15 14.53
N ARG A 141 5.36 0.83 15.36
CA ARG A 141 6.81 0.62 15.30
C ARG A 141 7.15 -0.79 15.76
N ARG A 142 8.16 -1.38 15.10
CA ARG A 142 8.65 -2.69 15.48
C ARG A 142 9.25 -2.61 16.87
N LYS A 143 8.88 -3.55 17.73
CA LYS A 143 9.38 -3.57 19.10
C LYS A 143 10.79 -4.11 19.13
N VAL A 144 11.65 -3.45 19.91
CA VAL A 144 13.05 -3.85 19.99
C VAL A 144 13.19 -5.27 20.54
N SER A 145 12.32 -5.64 21.48
CA SER A 145 12.35 -6.95 22.08
C SER A 145 12.10 -8.08 21.08
N ASP A 146 11.56 -7.78 19.92
CA ASP A 146 11.24 -8.77 18.90
C ASP A 146 12.43 -9.08 17.99
N LYS A 147 13.59 -8.53 18.28
CA LYS A 147 14.73 -8.64 17.36
C LYS A 147 15.63 -9.82 17.66
N LYS A 148 15.20 -10.76 18.35
CA LYS A 148 16.04 -11.91 18.69
C LYS A 148 16.33 -12.83 17.53
#